data_c0929d90ee33d96737eceba220bc4b4e
#
_entry.id   c0929d90ee33d96737eceba220bc4b4e
#
_cell.length_a   1.000
_cell.length_b   1.000
_cell.length_c   1.000
_cell.angle_alpha   90.00
_cell.angle_beta   90.00
_cell.angle_gamma   90.00
#
_symmetry.space_group_name_H-M   'P 1'
#
loop_
_entity.id
_entity.type
_entity.pdbx_description
1 polymer ?
#
loop_
_entity_poly.entity_id
_entity_poly.type
_entity_poly.pdbx_seq_one_letter_code
_entity_poly.pdbx_strand_id
1 'polypeptide(L)'
;MDGLDLTVRQGELFALLGVNGAGKTTTMQSIMRLIPIKSGSVVYDGNEINKIPGHKLVGMGMSQVPEGRRVFQELTVYENLLLGAYTQKDKKKIKEDIDEICTRFPRLGERKSQIAGTLSGGEQQMLAMGRAMMSHPKLLMLDEPSMGLSPLFVDQVFEIIKDYHKSGTTILLVEQNAKKALSISDRAYVLETGAITAEGTAQDLLNNEEIVKAYLGG
;
A
#
# COMPACT_ATOMS: atom_id res chain seq x y z
N MET A 1 14.41 6.70 -13.82
CA MET A 1 13.35 7.70 -13.63
C MET A 1 14.03 9.06 -13.50
N ASP A 2 13.76 9.97 -14.38
CA ASP A 2 14.28 11.33 -14.34
C ASP A 2 13.09 12.29 -14.35
N GLY A 3 13.03 13.19 -13.33
CA GLY A 3 12.01 14.25 -13.27
C GLY A 3 10.59 13.75 -12.97
N LEU A 4 10.45 12.82 -12.02
CA LEU A 4 9.11 12.40 -11.57
C LEU A 4 8.60 13.37 -10.49
N ASP A 5 7.59 14.17 -10.84
CA ASP A 5 6.85 15.00 -9.90
C ASP A 5 5.55 14.32 -9.52
N LEU A 6 5.42 13.96 -8.23
CA LEU A 6 4.26 13.24 -7.69
C LEU A 6 3.77 13.93 -6.42
N THR A 7 2.48 14.21 -6.37
CA THR A 7 1.84 14.79 -5.19
C THR A 7 0.66 13.96 -4.74
N VAL A 8 0.70 13.50 -3.48
CA VAL A 8 -0.42 12.82 -2.79
C VAL A 8 -0.93 13.76 -1.70
N ARG A 9 -2.23 14.06 -1.71
CA ARG A 9 -2.86 14.96 -0.73
C ARG A 9 -3.27 14.20 0.52
N GLN A 10 -3.31 14.88 1.65
CA GLN A 10 -3.78 14.27 2.89
C GLN A 10 -5.22 13.80 2.77
N GLY A 11 -5.50 12.58 3.21
CA GLY A 11 -6.82 11.94 3.14
C GLY A 11 -7.21 11.46 1.76
N GLU A 12 -6.33 11.52 0.76
CA GLU A 12 -6.56 11.08 -0.61
C GLU A 12 -6.24 9.59 -0.79
N LEU A 13 -7.03 8.87 -1.57
CA LEU A 13 -6.65 7.60 -2.17
C LEU A 13 -6.11 7.89 -3.58
N PHE A 14 -4.81 7.86 -3.70
CA PHE A 14 -4.09 8.16 -4.92
C PHE A 14 -3.55 6.88 -5.56
N ALA A 15 -3.84 6.67 -6.86
CA ALA A 15 -3.31 5.53 -7.60
C ALA A 15 -2.14 5.91 -8.49
N LEU A 16 -1.08 5.11 -8.48
CA LEU A 16 0.01 5.13 -9.44
C LEU A 16 -0.10 3.89 -10.32
N LEU A 17 -0.55 4.08 -11.54
CA LEU A 17 -0.83 3.03 -12.51
C LEU A 17 0.33 2.86 -13.48
N GLY A 18 0.44 1.69 -14.08
CA GLY A 18 1.42 1.44 -15.14
C GLY A 18 1.72 -0.03 -15.31
N VAL A 19 2.28 -0.38 -16.46
CA VAL A 19 2.72 -1.75 -16.76
C VAL A 19 3.93 -2.16 -15.91
N ASN A 20 4.27 -3.44 -15.94
CA ASN A 20 5.48 -3.94 -15.28
C ASN A 20 6.72 -3.26 -15.88
N GLY A 21 7.64 -2.85 -15.00
CA GLY A 21 8.85 -2.12 -15.40
C GLY A 21 8.67 -0.61 -15.61
N ALA A 22 7.45 -0.06 -15.46
CA ALA A 22 7.22 1.40 -15.57
C ALA A 22 7.94 2.24 -14.50
N GLY A 23 8.38 1.65 -13.38
CA GLY A 23 9.08 2.33 -12.30
C GLY A 23 8.26 2.50 -11.01
N LYS A 24 7.07 1.91 -10.93
CA LYS A 24 6.14 2.02 -9.78
C LYS A 24 6.79 1.60 -8.44
N THR A 25 7.28 0.37 -8.36
CA THR A 25 7.96 -0.15 -7.16
C THR A 25 9.22 0.65 -6.83
N THR A 26 9.98 1.09 -7.83
CA THR A 26 11.16 1.95 -7.66
C THR A 26 10.76 3.30 -7.03
N THR A 27 9.66 3.90 -7.45
CA THR A 27 9.09 5.11 -6.85
C THR A 27 8.78 4.89 -5.38
N MET A 28 8.05 3.82 -5.06
CA MET A 28 7.70 3.44 -3.69
C MET A 28 8.94 3.25 -2.80
N GLN A 29 9.93 2.50 -3.29
CA GLN A 29 11.19 2.25 -2.57
C GLN A 29 12.00 3.53 -2.36
N SER A 30 11.96 4.46 -3.32
CA SER A 30 12.60 5.77 -3.20
C SER A 30 11.93 6.62 -2.12
N ILE A 31 10.60 6.68 -2.09
CA ILE A 31 9.82 7.39 -1.06
C ILE A 31 10.12 6.81 0.32
N MET A 32 10.13 5.48 0.46
CA MET A 32 10.43 4.80 1.73
C MET A 32 11.94 4.76 2.08
N ARG A 33 12.78 5.41 1.28
CA ARG A 33 14.24 5.46 1.51
C ARG A 33 14.90 4.08 1.58
N LEU A 34 14.32 3.10 0.91
CA LEU A 34 14.91 1.76 0.74
C LEU A 34 16.00 1.75 -0.33
N ILE A 35 15.88 2.66 -1.30
CA ILE A 35 16.92 2.96 -2.31
C ILE A 35 17.24 4.46 -2.31
N PRO A 36 18.48 4.86 -2.60
CA PRO A 36 18.85 6.27 -2.68
C PRO A 36 18.25 6.93 -3.95
N ILE A 37 17.83 8.19 -3.82
CA ILE A 37 17.53 9.05 -4.98
C ILE A 37 18.79 9.80 -5.39
N LYS A 38 18.99 9.97 -6.71
CA LYS A 38 20.17 10.68 -7.25
C LYS A 38 20.03 12.19 -7.14
N SER A 39 18.82 12.72 -7.34
CA SER A 39 18.51 14.14 -7.30
C SER A 39 17.02 14.34 -6.94
N GLY A 40 16.65 15.56 -6.64
CA GLY A 40 15.29 15.91 -6.23
C GLY A 40 15.06 15.75 -4.72
N SER A 41 13.83 15.91 -4.30
CA SER A 41 13.44 15.85 -2.89
C SER A 41 12.15 15.06 -2.70
N VAL A 42 12.07 14.37 -1.56
CA VAL A 42 10.82 13.78 -1.06
C VAL A 42 10.42 14.56 0.17
N VAL A 43 9.22 15.13 0.13
CA VAL A 43 8.65 15.90 1.25
C VAL A 43 7.47 15.12 1.81
N TYR A 44 7.45 14.88 3.11
CA TYR A 44 6.36 14.24 3.83
C TYR A 44 5.93 15.11 5.02
N ASP A 45 4.64 15.46 5.08
CA ASP A 45 4.06 16.31 6.15
C ASP A 45 4.89 17.59 6.35
N GLY A 46 5.24 18.28 5.25
CA GLY A 46 6.04 19.51 5.22
C GLY A 46 7.54 19.35 5.50
N ASN A 47 8.02 18.13 5.73
CA ASN A 47 9.42 17.86 6.04
C ASN A 47 10.13 17.12 4.91
N GLU A 48 11.30 17.58 4.50
CA GLU A 48 12.15 16.84 3.58
C GLU A 48 12.73 15.59 4.26
N ILE A 49 12.45 14.41 3.69
CA ILE A 49 12.82 13.13 4.27
C ILE A 49 14.04 12.47 3.59
N ASN A 50 14.70 13.14 2.66
CA ASN A 50 15.83 12.58 1.90
C ASN A 50 16.95 12.02 2.77
N LYS A 51 17.21 12.62 3.92
CA LYS A 51 18.26 12.23 4.87
C LYS A 51 17.76 11.35 6.02
N ILE A 52 16.45 11.08 6.08
CA ILE A 52 15.87 10.28 7.15
C ILE A 52 16.02 8.79 6.81
N PRO A 53 16.58 7.96 7.68
CA PRO A 53 16.65 6.52 7.47
C PRO A 53 15.25 5.89 7.36
N GLY A 54 15.04 4.96 6.41
CA GLY A 54 13.73 4.37 6.13
C GLY A 54 13.02 3.78 7.36
N HIS A 55 13.75 3.13 8.27
CA HIS A 55 13.17 2.57 9.49
C HIS A 55 12.55 3.62 10.44
N LYS A 56 12.94 4.90 10.34
CA LYS A 56 12.36 5.99 11.14
C LYS A 56 11.06 6.52 10.54
N LEU A 57 10.80 6.28 9.26
CA LEU A 57 9.61 6.78 8.57
C LEU A 57 8.32 6.16 9.13
N VAL A 58 8.38 4.92 9.62
CA VAL A 58 7.23 4.29 10.28
C VAL A 58 6.82 5.06 11.53
N GLY A 59 7.79 5.51 12.33
CA GLY A 59 7.53 6.36 13.51
C GLY A 59 6.99 7.76 13.14
N MET A 60 7.15 8.19 11.89
CA MET A 60 6.56 9.43 11.35
C MET A 60 5.14 9.22 10.79
N GLY A 61 4.65 7.97 10.74
CA GLY A 61 3.33 7.63 10.24
C GLY A 61 3.29 7.17 8.79
N MET A 62 4.43 6.74 8.21
CA MET A 62 4.48 6.13 6.89
C MET A 62 4.61 4.61 7.01
N SER A 63 3.77 3.82 6.35
CA SER A 63 3.88 2.38 6.32
C SER A 63 3.74 1.85 4.90
N GLN A 64 4.40 0.73 4.60
CA GLN A 64 4.36 0.12 3.28
C GLN A 64 4.02 -1.37 3.38
N VAL A 65 3.13 -1.81 2.48
CA VAL A 65 2.95 -3.22 2.12
C VAL A 65 3.67 -3.42 0.78
N PRO A 66 4.85 -4.05 0.77
CA PRO A 66 5.60 -4.27 -0.45
C PRO A 66 4.99 -5.39 -1.29
N GLU A 67 5.32 -5.41 -2.56
CA GLU A 67 5.01 -6.52 -3.47
C GLU A 67 5.51 -7.86 -2.92
N GLY A 68 4.78 -8.94 -3.18
CA GLY A 68 5.16 -10.30 -2.79
C GLY A 68 4.86 -10.63 -1.33
N ARG A 69 3.90 -9.93 -0.69
CA ARG A 69 3.34 -10.21 0.63
C ARG A 69 4.31 -9.97 1.79
N ARG A 70 5.56 -10.41 1.71
CA ARG A 70 6.68 -10.20 2.66
C ARG A 70 6.29 -10.43 4.13
N VAL A 71 5.55 -11.53 4.43
CA VAL A 71 5.32 -11.97 5.80
C VAL A 71 6.56 -12.66 6.37
N PHE A 72 6.72 -12.64 7.70
CA PHE A 72 7.72 -13.43 8.39
C PHE A 72 7.21 -14.87 8.49
N GLN A 73 7.64 -15.72 7.57
CA GLN A 73 7.08 -17.05 7.34
C GLN A 73 7.24 -18.01 8.53
N GLU A 74 8.32 -17.86 9.30
CA GLU A 74 8.64 -18.67 10.49
C GLU A 74 7.84 -18.25 11.74
N LEU A 75 7.22 -17.08 11.72
CA LEU A 75 6.46 -16.53 12.84
C LEU A 75 4.97 -16.83 12.67
N THR A 76 4.26 -16.85 13.79
CA THR A 76 2.80 -16.96 13.81
C THR A 76 2.14 -15.69 13.23
N VAL A 77 0.85 -15.80 12.91
CA VAL A 77 0.01 -14.64 12.55
C VAL A 77 0.10 -13.56 13.64
N TYR A 78 -0.06 -13.96 14.91
CA TYR A 78 -0.01 -13.04 16.06
C TYR A 78 1.33 -12.31 16.14
N GLU A 79 2.45 -13.02 16.02
CA GLU A 79 3.80 -12.44 16.08
C GLU A 79 4.07 -11.51 14.90
N ASN A 80 3.57 -11.84 13.70
CA ASN A 80 3.65 -10.93 12.56
C ASN A 80 2.92 -9.61 12.82
N LEU A 81 1.71 -9.65 13.38
CA LEU A 81 0.95 -8.46 13.75
C LEU A 81 1.67 -7.68 14.85
N LEU A 82 2.18 -8.36 15.88
CA LEU A 82 2.93 -7.74 16.97
C LEU A 82 4.16 -6.97 16.45
N LEU A 83 4.88 -7.51 15.47
CA LEU A 83 6.00 -6.80 14.83
C LEU A 83 5.57 -5.51 14.12
N GLY A 84 4.33 -5.45 13.60
CA GLY A 84 3.79 -4.22 13.01
C GLY A 84 3.62 -3.08 14.02
N ALA A 85 3.43 -3.42 15.29
CA ALA A 85 3.26 -2.47 16.39
C ALA A 85 4.58 -2.03 17.06
N TYR A 86 5.75 -2.26 16.44
CA TYR A 86 7.05 -2.05 17.10
C TYR A 86 7.31 -0.60 17.55
N THR A 87 6.59 0.38 17.01
CA THR A 87 6.66 1.79 17.43
C THR A 87 5.76 2.09 18.62
N GLN A 88 4.78 1.22 18.92
CA GLN A 88 3.81 1.38 20.00
C GLN A 88 4.38 0.80 21.30
N LYS A 89 4.21 1.53 22.42
CA LYS A 89 4.70 1.11 23.75
C LYS A 89 3.60 0.59 24.68
N ASP A 90 2.35 0.95 24.43
CA ASP A 90 1.22 0.55 25.25
C ASP A 90 0.76 -0.87 24.87
N LYS A 91 1.08 -1.83 25.74
CA LYS A 91 0.73 -3.24 25.55
C LYS A 91 -0.77 -3.50 25.49
N LYS A 92 -1.58 -2.70 26.23
CA LYS A 92 -3.05 -2.83 26.20
C LYS A 92 -3.57 -2.41 24.83
N LYS A 93 -3.10 -1.26 24.32
CA LYS A 93 -3.45 -0.74 23.01
C LYS A 93 -3.04 -1.71 21.89
N ILE A 94 -1.82 -2.28 21.96
CA ILE A 94 -1.36 -3.29 20.99
C ILE A 94 -2.32 -4.47 20.93
N LYS A 95 -2.80 -4.96 22.08
CA LYS A 95 -3.76 -6.08 22.12
C LYS A 95 -5.09 -5.70 21.49
N GLU A 96 -5.61 -4.51 21.82
CA GLU A 96 -6.85 -3.98 21.23
C GLU A 96 -6.71 -3.85 19.70
N ASP A 97 -5.59 -3.32 19.21
CA ASP A 97 -5.31 -3.17 17.79
C ASP A 97 -5.24 -4.53 17.06
N ILE A 98 -4.60 -5.55 17.67
CA ILE A 98 -4.59 -6.92 17.12
C ILE A 98 -6.00 -7.48 17.04
N ASP A 99 -6.83 -7.27 18.06
CA ASP A 99 -8.21 -7.76 18.07
C ASP A 99 -9.07 -7.03 17.03
N GLU A 100 -8.83 -5.72 16.81
CA GLU A 100 -9.45 -4.96 15.72
C GLU A 100 -9.04 -5.50 14.35
N ILE A 101 -7.75 -5.74 14.12
CA ILE A 101 -7.25 -6.34 12.86
C ILE A 101 -7.89 -7.72 12.64
N CYS A 102 -7.98 -8.55 13.69
CA CYS A 102 -8.63 -9.86 13.59
C CYS A 102 -10.13 -9.78 13.32
N THR A 103 -10.79 -8.71 13.75
CA THR A 103 -12.20 -8.46 13.41
C THR A 103 -12.36 -8.07 11.94
N ARG A 104 -11.45 -7.24 11.40
CA ARG A 104 -11.41 -6.86 9.98
C ARG A 104 -11.01 -8.02 9.06
N PHE A 105 -10.14 -8.91 9.55
CA PHE A 105 -9.64 -10.10 8.85
C PHE A 105 -10.00 -11.36 9.66
N PRO A 106 -11.24 -11.85 9.63
CA PRO A 106 -11.68 -12.96 10.50
C PRO A 106 -10.81 -14.22 10.36
N ARG A 107 -10.34 -14.51 9.14
CA ARG A 107 -9.44 -15.64 8.87
C ARG A 107 -8.12 -15.57 9.64
N LEU A 108 -7.58 -14.36 9.84
CA LEU A 108 -6.40 -14.17 10.68
C LEU A 108 -6.72 -14.39 12.16
N GLY A 109 -7.92 -13.93 12.59
CA GLY A 109 -8.42 -14.13 13.93
C GLY A 109 -8.54 -15.61 14.32
N GLU A 110 -9.09 -16.44 13.42
CA GLU A 110 -9.21 -17.89 13.56
C GLU A 110 -7.85 -18.62 13.64
N ARG A 111 -6.79 -17.99 13.14
CA ARG A 111 -5.47 -18.58 12.88
C ARG A 111 -4.33 -17.87 13.60
N LYS A 112 -4.62 -17.15 14.70
CA LYS A 112 -3.62 -16.32 15.43
C LYS A 112 -2.33 -17.08 15.77
N SER A 113 -2.42 -18.36 16.12
CA SER A 113 -1.27 -19.22 16.47
C SER A 113 -0.67 -20.01 15.30
N GLN A 114 -1.25 -19.90 14.09
CA GLN A 114 -0.75 -20.60 12.91
C GLN A 114 0.51 -19.91 12.37
N ILE A 115 1.47 -20.71 11.92
CA ILE A 115 2.69 -20.24 11.25
C ILE A 115 2.33 -19.56 9.92
N ALA A 116 2.78 -18.32 9.72
CA ALA A 116 2.36 -17.50 8.58
C ALA A 116 2.75 -18.10 7.22
N GLY A 117 3.87 -18.83 7.14
CA GLY A 117 4.29 -19.52 5.92
C GLY A 117 3.30 -20.59 5.44
N THR A 118 2.42 -21.10 6.31
CA THR A 118 1.42 -22.14 5.99
C THR A 118 0.06 -21.56 5.55
N LEU A 119 -0.09 -20.25 5.57
CA LEU A 119 -1.29 -19.55 5.10
C LEU A 119 -1.38 -19.58 3.56
N SER A 120 -2.60 -19.51 3.03
CA SER A 120 -2.81 -19.26 1.60
C SER A 120 -2.27 -17.90 1.18
N GLY A 121 -2.04 -17.72 -0.13
CA GLY A 121 -1.51 -16.44 -0.63
C GLY A 121 -2.38 -15.24 -0.32
N GLY A 122 -3.71 -15.38 -0.34
CA GLY A 122 -4.63 -14.32 0.04
C GLY A 122 -4.58 -13.99 1.54
N GLU A 123 -4.49 -15.01 2.39
CA GLU A 123 -4.35 -14.82 3.84
C GLU A 123 -3.00 -14.18 4.20
N GLN A 124 -1.91 -14.55 3.50
CA GLN A 124 -0.60 -13.88 3.67
C GLN A 124 -0.67 -12.40 3.27
N GLN A 125 -1.40 -12.06 2.20
CA GLN A 125 -1.61 -10.67 1.79
C GLN A 125 -2.38 -9.90 2.85
N MET A 126 -3.46 -10.48 3.38
CA MET A 126 -4.22 -9.87 4.48
C MET A 126 -3.34 -9.67 5.73
N LEU A 127 -2.48 -10.65 6.05
CA LEU A 127 -1.55 -10.53 7.16
C LEU A 127 -0.52 -9.41 6.94
N ALA A 128 0.03 -9.26 5.73
CA ALA A 128 0.96 -8.18 5.39
C ALA A 128 0.29 -6.80 5.53
N MET A 129 -0.97 -6.68 5.06
CA MET A 129 -1.76 -5.47 5.23
C MET A 129 -2.06 -5.19 6.71
N GLY A 130 -2.57 -6.17 7.44
CA GLY A 130 -2.85 -6.06 8.88
C GLY A 130 -1.62 -5.63 9.67
N ARG A 131 -0.45 -6.21 9.38
CA ARG A 131 0.82 -5.81 10.00
C ARG A 131 1.19 -4.35 9.72
N ALA A 132 1.00 -3.87 8.50
CA ALA A 132 1.27 -2.47 8.17
C ALA A 132 0.32 -1.52 8.92
N MET A 133 -0.93 -1.93 9.10
CA MET A 133 -1.97 -1.18 9.79
C MET A 133 -1.74 -1.07 11.31
N MET A 134 -1.06 -2.04 11.92
CA MET A 134 -0.69 -2.00 13.35
C MET A 134 0.17 -0.79 13.74
N SER A 135 0.81 -0.12 12.78
CA SER A 135 1.56 1.12 13.03
C SER A 135 0.69 2.39 13.04
N HIS A 136 -0.62 2.29 12.80
CA HIS A 136 -1.56 3.41 12.65
C HIS A 136 -1.05 4.47 11.67
N PRO A 137 -0.78 4.11 10.41
CA PRO A 137 -0.14 5.00 9.46
C PRO A 137 -1.05 6.16 9.07
N LYS A 138 -0.48 7.36 8.94
CA LYS A 138 -1.11 8.51 8.26
C LYS A 138 -1.05 8.35 6.74
N LEU A 139 0.01 7.69 6.24
CA LEU A 139 0.20 7.32 4.83
C LEU A 139 0.47 5.83 4.74
N LEU A 140 -0.46 5.09 4.14
CA LEU A 140 -0.32 3.68 3.82
C LEU A 140 0.02 3.53 2.34
N MET A 141 1.14 2.89 2.06
CA MET A 141 1.62 2.66 0.71
C MET A 141 1.47 1.18 0.36
N LEU A 142 0.77 0.87 -0.73
CA LEU A 142 0.44 -0.50 -1.15
C LEU A 142 1.02 -0.77 -2.54
N ASP A 143 1.93 -1.74 -2.64
CA ASP A 143 2.62 -2.08 -3.88
C ASP A 143 2.04 -3.38 -4.45
N GLU A 144 1.21 -3.24 -5.49
CA GLU A 144 0.50 -4.32 -6.20
C GLU A 144 -0.20 -5.32 -5.24
N PRO A 145 -1.07 -4.82 -4.31
CA PRO A 145 -1.64 -5.68 -3.27
C PRO A 145 -2.56 -6.77 -3.81
N SER A 146 -3.05 -6.65 -5.04
CA SER A 146 -3.95 -7.63 -5.67
C SER A 146 -3.23 -8.69 -6.49
N MET A 147 -1.92 -8.54 -6.71
CA MET A 147 -1.18 -9.41 -7.63
C MET A 147 -1.15 -10.88 -7.19
N GLY A 148 -1.48 -11.78 -8.12
CA GLY A 148 -1.46 -13.24 -7.89
C GLY A 148 -2.50 -13.73 -6.89
N LEU A 149 -3.57 -12.96 -6.65
CA LEU A 149 -4.71 -13.36 -5.82
C LEU A 149 -5.86 -13.88 -6.68
N SER A 150 -6.69 -14.74 -6.10
CA SER A 150 -7.96 -15.12 -6.73
C SER A 150 -8.93 -13.93 -6.76
N PRO A 151 -9.90 -13.91 -7.69
CA PRO A 151 -10.86 -12.79 -7.80
C PRO A 151 -11.55 -12.43 -6.48
N LEU A 152 -11.93 -13.43 -5.68
CA LEU A 152 -12.54 -13.22 -4.37
C LEU A 152 -11.61 -12.44 -3.42
N PHE A 153 -10.33 -12.81 -3.35
CA PHE A 153 -9.36 -12.11 -2.51
C PHE A 153 -9.01 -10.72 -3.04
N VAL A 154 -9.00 -10.54 -4.36
CA VAL A 154 -8.85 -9.20 -4.98
C VAL A 154 -9.97 -8.28 -4.49
N ASP A 155 -11.23 -8.71 -4.57
CA ASP A 155 -12.38 -7.90 -4.12
C ASP A 155 -12.27 -7.55 -2.62
N GLN A 156 -11.90 -8.52 -1.78
CA GLN A 156 -11.71 -8.29 -0.35
C GLN A 156 -10.59 -7.27 -0.07
N VAL A 157 -9.45 -7.37 -0.74
CA VAL A 157 -8.33 -6.41 -0.60
C VAL A 157 -8.79 -4.99 -0.96
N PHE A 158 -9.51 -4.82 -2.07
CA PHE A 158 -9.98 -3.49 -2.49
C PHE A 158 -11.04 -2.91 -1.54
N GLU A 159 -11.94 -3.73 -0.98
CA GLU A 159 -12.89 -3.26 0.05
C GLU A 159 -12.16 -2.81 1.32
N ILE A 160 -11.15 -3.54 1.77
CA ILE A 160 -10.33 -3.15 2.92
C ILE A 160 -9.61 -1.82 2.68
N ILE A 161 -9.06 -1.63 1.47
CA ILE A 161 -8.42 -0.36 1.08
C ILE A 161 -9.42 0.79 1.17
N LYS A 162 -10.63 0.62 0.64
CA LYS A 162 -11.72 1.61 0.74
C LYS A 162 -12.06 1.96 2.20
N ASP A 163 -12.18 0.94 3.06
CA ASP A 163 -12.53 1.16 4.45
C ASP A 163 -11.44 1.94 5.21
N TYR A 164 -10.17 1.68 4.92
CA TYR A 164 -9.06 2.48 5.46
C TYR A 164 -9.08 3.91 4.93
N HIS A 165 -9.32 4.11 3.65
CA HIS A 165 -9.49 5.44 3.07
C HIS A 165 -10.65 6.21 3.76
N LYS A 166 -11.83 5.58 3.91
CA LYS A 166 -12.97 6.17 4.62
C LYS A 166 -12.67 6.54 6.07
N SER A 167 -11.76 5.84 6.73
CA SER A 167 -11.32 6.17 8.10
C SER A 167 -10.35 7.38 8.16
N GLY A 168 -10.03 8.00 7.01
CA GLY A 168 -9.19 9.19 6.89
C GLY A 168 -7.71 8.90 6.64
N THR A 169 -7.33 7.65 6.42
CA THR A 169 -5.95 7.29 6.08
C THR A 169 -5.64 7.71 4.64
N THR A 170 -4.53 8.42 4.43
CA THR A 170 -4.00 8.69 3.09
C THR A 170 -3.43 7.41 2.51
N ILE A 171 -3.76 7.11 1.24
CA ILE A 171 -3.31 5.88 0.60
C ILE A 171 -2.61 6.19 -0.72
N LEU A 172 -1.40 5.66 -0.90
CA LEU A 172 -0.72 5.57 -2.19
C LEU A 172 -0.80 4.12 -2.66
N LEU A 173 -1.67 3.88 -3.65
CA LEU A 173 -1.91 2.56 -4.24
C LEU A 173 -1.15 2.44 -5.55
N VAL A 174 -0.20 1.53 -5.61
CA VAL A 174 0.45 1.12 -6.87
C VAL A 174 -0.24 -0.14 -7.37
N GLU A 175 -0.73 -0.10 -8.62
CA GLU A 175 -1.46 -1.24 -9.21
C GLU A 175 -1.24 -1.34 -10.72
N GLN A 176 -1.28 -2.58 -11.21
CA GLN A 176 -1.38 -2.88 -12.63
C GLN A 176 -2.84 -3.00 -13.07
N ASN A 177 -3.73 -3.45 -12.18
CA ASN A 177 -5.17 -3.51 -12.44
C ASN A 177 -5.79 -2.11 -12.37
N ALA A 178 -5.59 -1.34 -13.46
CA ALA A 178 -6.01 0.05 -13.52
C ALA A 178 -7.52 0.23 -13.30
N LYS A 179 -8.36 -0.67 -13.85
CA LYS A 179 -9.82 -0.59 -13.68
C LYS A 179 -10.24 -0.68 -12.21
N LYS A 180 -9.69 -1.65 -11.49
CA LYS A 180 -9.96 -1.80 -10.05
C LYS A 180 -9.43 -0.62 -9.25
N ALA A 181 -8.19 -0.20 -9.51
CA ALA A 181 -7.58 0.91 -8.80
C ALA A 181 -8.38 2.21 -9.01
N LEU A 182 -8.70 2.57 -10.26
CA LEU A 182 -9.49 3.76 -10.58
C LEU A 182 -10.92 3.72 -9.99
N SER A 183 -11.50 2.52 -9.83
CA SER A 183 -12.85 2.41 -9.24
C SER A 183 -12.92 2.82 -7.76
N ILE A 184 -11.79 2.97 -7.08
CA ILE A 184 -11.73 3.33 -5.66
C ILE A 184 -10.89 4.57 -5.37
N SER A 185 -10.15 5.08 -6.35
CA SER A 185 -9.23 6.20 -6.16
C SER A 185 -9.90 7.54 -6.39
N ASP A 186 -9.40 8.60 -5.74
CA ASP A 186 -9.80 9.98 -6.01
C ASP A 186 -9.09 10.52 -7.25
N ARG A 187 -7.79 10.29 -7.33
CA ARG A 187 -6.91 10.69 -8.43
C ARG A 187 -5.93 9.56 -8.79
N ALA A 188 -5.42 9.63 -10.01
CA ALA A 188 -4.34 8.73 -10.41
C ALA A 188 -3.37 9.39 -11.38
N TYR A 189 -2.17 8.83 -11.40
CA TYR A 189 -1.17 9.05 -12.44
C TYR A 189 -0.90 7.74 -13.16
N VAL A 190 -0.66 7.85 -14.46
CA VAL A 190 -0.21 6.74 -15.30
C VAL A 190 1.28 6.91 -15.55
N LEU A 191 2.06 5.91 -15.18
CA LEU A 191 3.50 5.88 -15.30
C LEU A 191 3.92 4.95 -16.44
N GLU A 192 4.69 5.45 -17.38
CA GLU A 192 5.31 4.68 -18.45
C GLU A 192 6.81 4.98 -18.53
N THR A 193 7.62 3.94 -18.52
CA THR A 193 9.08 4.05 -18.69
C THR A 193 9.70 5.13 -17.79
N GLY A 194 9.19 5.29 -16.58
CA GLY A 194 9.70 6.24 -15.59
C GLY A 194 9.22 7.68 -15.74
N ALA A 195 8.24 7.96 -16.61
CA ALA A 195 7.61 9.27 -16.79
C ALA A 195 6.09 9.19 -16.59
N ILE A 196 5.48 10.28 -16.11
CA ILE A 196 4.01 10.40 -16.04
C ILE A 196 3.50 10.75 -17.44
N THR A 197 2.63 9.91 -18.00
CA THR A 197 2.04 10.08 -19.33
C THR A 197 0.59 10.59 -19.27
N ALA A 198 -0.10 10.36 -18.14
CA ALA A 198 -1.43 10.89 -17.89
C ALA A 198 -1.65 11.12 -16.40
N GLU A 199 -2.46 12.12 -16.07
CA GLU A 199 -2.87 12.44 -14.71
C GLU A 199 -4.29 13.03 -14.69
N GLY A 200 -5.00 12.82 -13.58
CA GLY A 200 -6.35 13.39 -13.45
C GLY A 200 -7.14 12.76 -12.30
N THR A 201 -8.41 13.13 -12.22
CA THR A 201 -9.33 12.41 -11.34
C THR A 201 -9.54 10.99 -11.86
N ALA A 202 -9.84 10.06 -10.97
CA ALA A 202 -10.12 8.68 -11.39
C ALA A 202 -11.26 8.61 -12.42
N GLN A 203 -12.28 9.49 -12.29
CA GLN A 203 -13.41 9.57 -13.22
C GLN A 203 -12.99 10.05 -14.61
N ASP A 204 -12.10 11.05 -14.69
CA ASP A 204 -11.60 11.56 -15.98
C ASP A 204 -10.80 10.48 -16.71
N LEU A 205 -9.94 9.75 -15.97
CA LEU A 205 -9.14 8.68 -16.56
C LEU A 205 -9.97 7.46 -16.97
N LEU A 206 -11.04 7.15 -16.25
CA LEU A 206 -11.99 6.09 -16.64
C LEU A 206 -12.77 6.43 -17.93
N ASN A 207 -12.96 7.72 -18.21
CA ASN A 207 -13.66 8.20 -19.41
C ASN A 207 -12.71 8.49 -20.60
N ASN A 208 -11.41 8.41 -20.40
CA ASN A 208 -10.41 8.64 -21.46
C ASN A 208 -10.24 7.37 -22.30
N GLU A 209 -10.67 7.42 -23.57
CA GLU A 209 -10.61 6.27 -24.49
C GLU A 209 -9.20 5.70 -24.70
N GLU A 210 -8.17 6.55 -24.71
CA GLU A 210 -6.79 6.11 -24.89
C GLU A 210 -6.33 5.31 -23.67
N ILE A 211 -6.61 5.81 -22.46
CA ILE A 211 -6.30 5.12 -21.20
C ILE A 211 -7.11 3.83 -21.11
N VAL A 212 -8.39 3.84 -21.48
CA VAL A 212 -9.26 2.66 -21.49
C VAL A 212 -8.67 1.58 -22.40
N LYS A 213 -8.27 1.93 -23.61
CA LYS A 213 -7.68 0.98 -24.58
C LYS A 213 -6.32 0.47 -24.14
N ALA A 214 -5.47 1.33 -23.56
CA ALA A 214 -4.11 0.97 -23.18
C ALA A 214 -4.04 0.15 -21.87
N TYR A 215 -4.90 0.46 -20.90
CA TYR A 215 -4.75 -0.04 -19.51
C TYR A 215 -5.97 -0.75 -18.93
N LEU A 216 -7.19 -0.57 -19.50
CA LEU A 216 -8.40 -1.14 -18.92
C LEU A 216 -8.92 -2.37 -19.68
N GLY A 217 -8.27 -2.76 -20.78
CA GLY A 217 -8.68 -3.88 -21.60
C GLY A 217 -9.98 -3.53 -22.33
N GLY A 218 -9.89 -2.90 -23.48
CA GLY A 218 -11.00 -2.72 -24.40
C GLY A 218 -11.41 -4.04 -25.06
#